data_a72de4b9b3fe490796a9a1fb5e061ac3
#
_entry.id   a72de4b9b3fe490796a9a1fb5e061ac3
#
_cell.length_a   1.000
_cell.length_b   1.000
_cell.length_c   1.000
_cell.angle_alpha   90.00
_cell.angle_beta   90.00
_cell.angle_gamma   90.00
#
_symmetry.space_group_name_H-M   'P 1'
#
loop_
_entity.id
_entity.type
_entity.pdbx_description
1 polymer ?
#
loop_
_entity_poly.entity_id
_entity_poly.type
_entity_poly.pdbx_seq_one_letter_code
_entity_poly.pdbx_strand_id
1 'polypeptide(L)'
;MFCANPACRKALGEFPYAEEEIAREARAHERVADRVAAFIANPYFIVVHAFWFLLWIAVNTGVVSFSPMFDKYPFGLLGIILSIEAIFITGFVLISQNRQSTRAEKRSELDYEVNVRTFREIQSMKGVLADIQGRIDRLESRLRP
;
A
#
# COMPACT_ATOMS: atom_id res chain seq x y z
N MET A 1 -26.78 24.89 -6.00
CA MET A 1 -25.92 26.02 -5.53
C MET A 1 -24.48 25.50 -5.61
N PHE A 2 -23.76 25.95 -6.63
CA PHE A 2 -22.32 25.58 -6.75
C PHE A 2 -21.53 26.43 -5.76
N CYS A 3 -20.72 25.75 -4.92
CA CYS A 3 -19.84 26.44 -3.99
C CYS A 3 -18.76 27.20 -4.78
N ALA A 4 -18.75 28.53 -4.70
CA ALA A 4 -17.80 29.41 -5.43
C ALA A 4 -16.38 29.38 -4.84
N ASN A 5 -16.15 28.65 -3.73
CA ASN A 5 -14.86 28.57 -3.09
C ASN A 5 -13.96 27.58 -3.87
N PRO A 6 -12.75 27.98 -4.32
CA PRO A 6 -11.83 27.12 -5.05
C PRO A 6 -11.44 25.83 -4.28
N ALA A 7 -11.42 25.89 -2.94
CA ALA A 7 -11.22 24.70 -2.10
C ALA A 7 -12.41 23.72 -2.18
N CYS A 8 -13.63 24.20 -2.45
CA CYS A 8 -14.82 23.36 -2.60
C CYS A 8 -14.90 22.70 -3.99
N ARG A 9 -14.36 23.35 -5.02
CA ARG A 9 -14.26 22.82 -6.39
C ARG A 9 -13.31 21.62 -6.46
N LYS A 10 -12.23 21.66 -5.68
CA LYS A 10 -11.29 20.55 -5.50
C LYS A 10 -11.93 19.32 -4.86
N ALA A 11 -13.06 19.49 -4.17
CA ALA A 11 -13.71 18.45 -3.39
C ALA A 11 -14.72 17.58 -4.13
N LEU A 12 -15.21 18.01 -5.27
CA LEU A 12 -16.31 17.34 -5.97
C LEU A 12 -15.92 16.65 -7.29
N GLY A 13 -14.67 16.82 -7.74
CA GLY A 13 -14.27 16.27 -9.03
C GLY A 13 -12.77 15.97 -9.22
N GLU A 14 -11.93 16.42 -8.31
CA GLU A 14 -10.48 16.29 -8.42
C GLU A 14 -9.89 15.71 -7.14
N PHE A 15 -10.38 14.56 -6.68
CA PHE A 15 -9.50 13.68 -5.98
C PHE A 15 -8.73 12.91 -7.06
N PRO A 16 -7.51 13.29 -7.42
CA PRO A 16 -6.62 12.35 -8.02
C PRO A 16 -6.60 11.20 -7.03
N TYR A 17 -6.95 10.02 -7.49
CA TYR A 17 -6.93 8.85 -6.63
C TYR A 17 -5.62 8.91 -5.86
N ALA A 18 -5.69 8.92 -4.53
CA ALA A 18 -4.52 9.09 -3.67
C ALA A 18 -3.38 8.15 -4.08
N GLU A 19 -3.72 7.02 -4.71
CA GLU A 19 -2.81 6.06 -5.31
C GLU A 19 -2.00 6.62 -6.50
N GLU A 20 -2.57 7.49 -7.36
CA GLU A 20 -1.83 8.04 -8.50
C GLU A 20 -0.83 9.12 -8.06
N GLU A 21 -1.18 9.93 -7.07
CA GLU A 21 -0.28 10.96 -6.55
C GLU A 21 0.88 10.33 -5.78
N ILE A 22 0.61 9.32 -4.95
CA ILE A 22 1.62 8.54 -4.25
C ILE A 22 2.52 7.75 -5.23
N ALA A 23 1.96 7.25 -6.34
CA ALA A 23 2.73 6.53 -7.36
C ALA A 23 3.66 7.47 -8.16
N ARG A 24 3.28 8.72 -8.38
CA ARG A 24 4.10 9.72 -9.07
C ARG A 24 5.32 10.15 -8.26
N GLU A 25 5.20 10.22 -6.94
CA GLU A 25 6.28 10.60 -6.03
C GLU A 25 7.33 9.51 -5.83
N ALA A 26 7.07 8.27 -6.28
CA ALA A 26 7.98 7.15 -6.08
C ALA A 26 9.30 7.35 -6.82
N ARG A 27 10.40 7.44 -6.08
CA ARG A 27 11.74 7.49 -6.62
C ARG A 27 12.10 6.19 -7.34
N ALA A 28 13.03 6.23 -8.29
CA ALA A 28 13.39 5.06 -9.12
C ALA A 28 13.82 3.84 -8.28
N HIS A 29 14.59 4.06 -7.21
CA HIS A 29 15.04 2.98 -6.31
C HIS A 29 13.89 2.33 -5.53
N GLU A 30 12.86 3.09 -5.19
CA GLU A 30 11.66 2.56 -4.51
C GLU A 30 10.85 1.65 -5.42
N ARG A 31 10.75 2.00 -6.71
CA ARG A 31 10.10 1.16 -7.73
C ARG A 31 10.85 -0.14 -7.96
N VAL A 32 12.17 -0.10 -7.90
CA VAL A 32 13.00 -1.31 -7.97
C VAL A 32 12.76 -2.19 -6.75
N ALA A 33 12.80 -1.61 -5.54
CA ALA A 33 12.55 -2.34 -4.31
C ALA A 33 11.16 -3.01 -4.29
N ASP A 34 10.11 -2.32 -4.75
CA ASP A 34 8.76 -2.89 -4.86
C ASP A 34 8.70 -4.08 -5.83
N ARG A 35 9.39 -3.98 -6.99
CA ARG A 35 9.44 -5.08 -7.96
C ARG A 35 10.19 -6.29 -7.41
N VAL A 36 11.32 -6.05 -6.76
CA VAL A 36 12.12 -7.13 -6.13
C VAL A 36 11.31 -7.77 -5.01
N ALA A 37 10.70 -6.98 -4.13
CA ALA A 37 9.84 -7.50 -3.06
C ALA A 37 8.65 -8.31 -3.59
N ALA A 38 7.99 -7.85 -4.65
CA ALA A 38 6.89 -8.56 -5.31
C ALA A 38 7.36 -9.88 -5.95
N PHE A 39 8.56 -9.91 -6.53
CA PHE A 39 9.16 -11.12 -7.09
C PHE A 39 9.47 -12.15 -5.99
N ILE A 40 10.05 -11.70 -4.88
CA ILE A 40 10.39 -12.55 -3.72
C ILE A 40 9.13 -13.08 -3.03
N ALA A 41 8.06 -12.27 -2.96
CA ALA A 41 6.78 -12.67 -2.39
C ALA A 41 6.03 -13.71 -3.24
N ASN A 42 6.49 -13.97 -4.46
CA ASN A 42 5.88 -14.99 -5.32
C ASN A 42 6.23 -16.41 -4.80
N PRO A 43 5.25 -17.29 -4.58
CA PRO A 43 5.51 -18.66 -4.10
C PRO A 43 6.43 -19.46 -5.02
N TYR A 44 6.45 -19.17 -6.31
CA TYR A 44 7.40 -19.82 -7.24
C TYR A 44 8.85 -19.49 -6.92
N PHE A 45 9.14 -18.31 -6.39
CA PHE A 45 10.48 -17.94 -5.95
C PHE A 45 10.99 -18.91 -4.89
N ILE A 46 10.17 -19.22 -3.89
CA ILE A 46 10.52 -20.16 -2.81
C ILE A 46 10.77 -21.55 -3.36
N VAL A 47 9.93 -22.03 -4.27
CA VAL A 47 10.06 -23.36 -4.88
C VAL A 47 11.37 -23.47 -5.70
N VAL A 48 11.66 -22.44 -6.50
CA VAL A 48 12.90 -22.39 -7.32
C VAL A 48 14.14 -22.36 -6.42
N HIS A 49 14.12 -21.58 -5.34
CA HIS A 49 15.23 -21.53 -4.37
C HIS A 49 15.42 -22.85 -3.65
N ALA A 50 14.33 -23.47 -3.18
CA ALA A 50 14.41 -24.79 -2.53
C ALA A 50 15.01 -25.84 -3.48
N PHE A 51 14.57 -25.84 -4.75
CA PHE A 51 15.12 -26.72 -5.77
C PHE A 51 16.62 -26.44 -6.02
N TRP A 52 17.00 -25.17 -6.12
CA TRP A 52 18.40 -24.75 -6.27
C TRP A 52 19.28 -25.27 -5.13
N PHE A 53 18.84 -25.12 -3.88
CA PHE A 53 19.59 -25.60 -2.71
C PHE A 53 19.72 -27.14 -2.68
N LEU A 54 18.62 -27.83 -2.98
CA LEU A 54 18.65 -29.30 -3.06
C LEU A 54 19.63 -29.77 -4.15
N LEU A 55 19.62 -29.13 -5.31
CA LEU A 55 20.54 -29.41 -6.40
C LEU A 55 22.00 -29.13 -6.00
N TRP A 56 22.26 -27.98 -5.33
CA TRP A 56 23.60 -27.65 -4.83
C TRP A 56 24.13 -28.74 -3.88
N ILE A 57 23.32 -29.14 -2.92
CA ILE A 57 23.68 -30.18 -1.95
C ILE A 57 23.89 -31.53 -2.67
N ALA A 58 23.00 -31.89 -3.57
CA ALA A 58 23.11 -33.17 -4.31
C ALA A 58 24.39 -33.27 -5.14
N VAL A 59 24.80 -32.19 -5.80
CA VAL A 59 26.05 -32.13 -6.57
C VAL A 59 27.27 -32.24 -5.63
N ASN A 60 27.26 -31.52 -4.51
CA ASN A 60 28.41 -31.42 -3.62
C ASN A 60 28.52 -32.56 -2.62
N THR A 61 27.48 -33.40 -2.47
CA THR A 61 27.52 -34.65 -1.71
C THR A 61 27.90 -35.87 -2.58
N GLY A 62 28.05 -35.67 -3.91
CA GLY A 62 28.39 -36.72 -4.84
C GLY A 62 27.22 -37.63 -5.25
N VAL A 63 25.99 -37.28 -4.87
CA VAL A 63 24.76 -38.01 -5.31
C VAL A 63 24.60 -37.89 -6.82
N VAL A 64 25.02 -36.73 -7.38
CA VAL A 64 25.00 -36.45 -8.81
C VAL A 64 26.44 -36.40 -9.33
N SER A 65 26.84 -37.40 -10.08
CA SER A 65 28.25 -37.66 -10.48
C SER A 65 28.71 -36.89 -11.72
N PHE A 66 27.95 -35.92 -12.22
CA PHE A 66 28.32 -35.24 -13.47
C PHE A 66 29.24 -34.02 -13.27
N SER A 67 29.48 -33.58 -12.05
CA SER A 67 30.35 -32.45 -11.74
C SER A 67 31.28 -32.73 -10.56
N PRO A 68 32.52 -32.22 -10.54
CA PRO A 68 33.39 -32.33 -9.39
C PRO A 68 32.81 -31.56 -8.19
N MET A 69 32.93 -32.16 -7.00
CA MET A 69 32.55 -31.51 -5.74
C MET A 69 33.42 -30.28 -5.48
N PHE A 70 32.84 -29.10 -5.51
CA PHE A 70 33.55 -27.82 -5.34
C PHE A 70 33.29 -27.16 -3.97
N ASP A 71 32.18 -27.50 -3.31
CA ASP A 71 31.79 -26.99 -2.00
C ASP A 71 31.50 -28.17 -1.04
N LYS A 72 32.59 -28.72 -0.45
CA LYS A 72 32.46 -29.87 0.46
C LYS A 72 31.81 -29.46 1.79
N TYR A 73 31.18 -30.42 2.45
CA TYR A 73 30.65 -30.23 3.79
C TYR A 73 31.68 -29.51 4.69
N PRO A 74 31.31 -28.46 5.41
CA PRO A 74 29.97 -27.98 5.74
C PRO A 74 29.38 -26.95 4.77
N PHE A 75 29.64 -26.97 3.47
CA PHE A 75 29.06 -26.13 2.44
C PHE A 75 29.28 -24.64 2.69
N GLY A 76 30.54 -24.25 2.91
CA GLY A 76 30.92 -22.88 3.29
C GLY A 76 30.58 -21.84 2.23
N LEU A 77 30.75 -22.20 0.95
CA LEU A 77 30.42 -21.31 -0.16
C LEU A 77 28.90 -21.05 -0.25
N LEU A 78 28.10 -22.10 -0.11
CA LEU A 78 26.64 -21.98 -0.05
C LEU A 78 26.22 -21.08 1.10
N GLY A 79 26.81 -21.24 2.29
CA GLY A 79 26.51 -20.42 3.46
C GLY A 79 26.81 -18.93 3.25
N ILE A 80 27.92 -18.61 2.58
CA ILE A 80 28.28 -17.21 2.25
C ILE A 80 27.27 -16.64 1.24
N ILE A 81 26.92 -17.36 0.18
CA ILE A 81 25.98 -16.90 -0.83
C ILE A 81 24.62 -16.63 -0.19
N LEU A 82 24.10 -17.56 0.63
CA LEU A 82 22.84 -17.40 1.35
C LEU A 82 22.84 -16.19 2.29
N SER A 83 23.95 -15.95 2.99
CA SER A 83 24.06 -14.81 3.89
C SER A 83 24.00 -13.49 3.15
N ILE A 84 24.70 -13.38 2.03
CA ILE A 84 24.68 -12.17 1.19
C ILE A 84 23.28 -11.96 0.60
N GLU A 85 22.67 -13.02 0.05
CA GLU A 85 21.33 -12.98 -0.51
C GLU A 85 20.29 -12.53 0.54
N ALA A 86 20.35 -13.10 1.74
CA ALA A 86 19.44 -12.76 2.83
C ALA A 86 19.51 -11.27 3.21
N ILE A 87 20.71 -10.67 3.22
CA ILE A 87 20.88 -9.25 3.53
C ILE A 87 20.20 -8.38 2.47
N PHE A 88 20.42 -8.67 1.18
CA PHE A 88 19.79 -7.92 0.09
C PHE A 88 18.26 -8.08 0.08
N ILE A 89 17.77 -9.32 0.20
CA ILE A 89 16.33 -9.61 0.26
C ILE A 89 15.68 -8.83 1.41
N THR A 90 16.25 -8.91 2.60
CA THR A 90 15.75 -8.21 3.79
C THR A 90 15.73 -6.70 3.57
N GLY A 91 16.80 -6.13 3.01
CA GLY A 91 16.87 -4.71 2.69
C GLY A 91 15.76 -4.25 1.74
N PHE A 92 15.52 -4.97 0.65
CA PHE A 92 14.46 -4.63 -0.30
C PHE A 92 13.06 -4.78 0.31
N VAL A 93 12.83 -5.83 1.11
CA VAL A 93 11.56 -6.03 1.81
C VAL A 93 11.30 -4.90 2.80
N LEU A 94 12.30 -4.49 3.58
CA LEU A 94 12.17 -3.36 4.52
C LEU A 94 11.84 -2.04 3.80
N ILE A 95 12.49 -1.74 2.68
CA ILE A 95 12.18 -0.54 1.88
C ILE A 95 10.73 -0.60 1.39
N SER A 96 10.28 -1.74 0.88
CA SER A 96 8.91 -1.91 0.40
C SER A 96 7.89 -1.81 1.54
N GLN A 97 8.15 -2.42 2.69
CA GLN A 97 7.28 -2.34 3.87
C GLN A 97 7.16 -0.90 4.40
N ASN A 98 8.28 -0.18 4.51
CA ASN A 98 8.26 1.22 4.94
C ASN A 98 7.38 2.08 4.02
N ARG A 99 7.48 1.86 2.72
CA ARG A 99 6.65 2.55 1.74
C ARG A 99 5.17 2.19 1.86
N GLN A 100 4.84 0.92 2.09
CA GLN A 100 3.46 0.49 2.32
C GLN A 100 2.87 1.14 3.58
N SER A 101 3.68 1.24 4.66
CA SER A 101 3.30 1.94 5.88
C SER A 101 3.00 3.42 5.63
N THR A 102 3.88 4.12 4.92
CA THR A 102 3.67 5.54 4.58
C THR A 102 2.42 5.75 3.72
N ARG A 103 2.14 4.84 2.78
CA ARG A 103 0.89 4.88 2.00
C ARG A 103 -0.35 4.67 2.86
N ALA A 104 -0.30 3.72 3.79
CA ALA A 104 -1.40 3.45 4.70
C ALA A 104 -1.68 4.65 5.61
N GLU A 105 -0.63 5.32 6.09
CA GLU A 105 -0.73 6.53 6.91
C GLU A 105 -1.38 7.69 6.13
N LYS A 106 -0.89 7.99 4.92
CA LYS A 106 -1.49 9.01 4.04
C LYS A 106 -2.95 8.70 3.72
N ARG A 107 -3.30 7.44 3.47
CA ARG A 107 -4.68 7.03 3.23
C ARG A 107 -5.57 7.27 4.45
N SER A 108 -5.08 6.92 5.64
CA SER A 108 -5.80 7.17 6.90
C SER A 108 -6.02 8.67 7.16
N GLU A 109 -5.04 9.51 6.83
CA GLU A 109 -5.15 10.96 6.94
C GLU A 109 -6.23 11.52 6.00
N LEU A 110 -6.23 11.07 4.74
CA LEU A 110 -7.25 11.45 3.75
C LEU A 110 -8.65 10.99 4.16
N ASP A 111 -8.78 9.77 4.64
CA ASP A 111 -10.06 9.23 5.14
C ASP A 111 -10.58 10.06 6.33
N TYR A 112 -9.69 10.47 7.22
CA TYR A 112 -10.05 11.36 8.33
C TYR A 112 -10.52 12.72 7.83
N GLU A 113 -9.82 13.34 6.88
CA GLU A 113 -10.21 14.63 6.32
C GLU A 113 -11.58 14.57 5.62
N VAL A 114 -11.83 13.51 4.84
CA VAL A 114 -13.12 13.26 4.20
C VAL A 114 -14.23 13.10 5.24
N ASN A 115 -13.99 12.33 6.29
CA ASN A 115 -14.98 12.11 7.36
C ASN A 115 -15.33 13.40 8.10
N VAL A 116 -14.33 14.20 8.47
CA VAL A 116 -14.54 15.51 9.12
C VAL A 116 -15.36 16.44 8.21
N ARG A 117 -15.07 16.45 6.92
CA ARG A 117 -15.79 17.24 5.95
C ARG A 117 -17.24 16.80 5.79
N THR A 118 -17.45 15.52 5.62
CA THR A 118 -18.80 14.93 5.53
C THR A 118 -19.62 15.22 6.77
N PHE A 119 -19.02 15.14 7.95
CA PHE A 119 -19.68 15.51 9.19
C PHE A 119 -20.14 16.97 9.21
N ARG A 120 -19.29 17.90 8.76
CA ARG A 120 -19.67 19.33 8.66
C ARG A 120 -20.81 19.56 7.67
N GLU A 121 -20.81 18.89 6.53
CA GLU A 121 -21.89 18.97 5.55
C GLU A 121 -23.20 18.43 6.09
N ILE A 122 -23.17 17.31 6.79
CA ILE A 122 -24.35 16.76 7.47
C ILE A 122 -24.91 17.73 8.53
N GLN A 123 -24.03 18.39 9.30
CA GLN A 123 -24.46 19.39 10.27
C GLN A 123 -25.11 20.61 9.61
N SER A 124 -24.58 21.07 8.48
CA SER A 124 -25.18 22.18 7.72
C SER A 124 -26.55 21.77 7.14
N MET A 125 -26.68 20.55 6.62
CA MET A 125 -27.96 20.01 6.13
C MET A 125 -29.02 19.91 7.24
N LYS A 126 -28.63 19.47 8.43
CA LYS A 126 -29.53 19.47 9.60
C LYS A 126 -30.04 20.87 9.95
N GLY A 127 -29.18 21.90 9.86
CA GLY A 127 -29.58 23.28 10.06
C GLY A 127 -30.62 23.75 9.05
N VAL A 128 -30.42 23.44 7.77
CA VAL A 128 -31.38 23.77 6.70
C VAL A 128 -32.70 23.03 6.90
N LEU A 129 -32.68 21.76 7.27
CA LEU A 129 -33.90 20.99 7.56
C LEU A 129 -34.69 21.58 8.73
N ALA A 130 -34.02 21.99 9.81
CA ALA A 130 -34.63 22.63 10.95
C ALA A 130 -35.31 23.99 10.56
N ASP A 131 -34.66 24.79 9.71
CA ASP A 131 -35.25 26.04 9.20
C ASP A 131 -36.50 25.78 8.35
N ILE A 132 -36.44 24.78 7.45
CA ILE A 132 -37.59 24.39 6.64
C ILE A 132 -38.75 23.93 7.53
N GLN A 133 -38.46 23.09 8.53
CA GLN A 133 -39.48 22.58 9.45
C GLN A 133 -40.13 23.73 10.24
N GLY A 134 -39.35 24.70 10.74
CA GLY A 134 -39.90 25.89 11.41
C GLY A 134 -40.68 26.82 10.49
N ARG A 135 -40.41 26.80 9.18
CA ARG A 135 -41.23 27.55 8.18
C ARG A 135 -42.56 26.84 7.92
N ILE A 136 -42.58 25.55 7.84
CA ILE A 136 -43.81 24.74 7.69
C ILE A 136 -44.72 24.94 8.89
N ASP A 137 -44.20 24.84 10.11
CA ASP A 137 -44.97 25.01 11.33
C ASP A 137 -45.62 26.41 11.41
N ARG A 138 -44.88 27.44 10.95
CA ARG A 138 -45.43 28.84 10.86
C ARG A 138 -46.50 28.96 9.83
N LEU A 139 -46.44 28.27 8.71
CA LEU A 139 -47.49 28.28 7.69
C LEU A 139 -48.75 27.53 8.16
N GLU A 140 -48.56 26.35 8.79
CA GLU A 140 -49.66 25.59 9.40
C GLU A 140 -50.42 26.40 10.46
N SER A 141 -49.69 27.12 11.31
CA SER A 141 -50.31 27.97 12.35
C SER A 141 -51.11 29.15 11.77
N ARG A 142 -50.80 29.62 10.56
CA ARG A 142 -51.56 30.69 9.86
C ARG A 142 -52.77 30.16 9.13
N LEU A 143 -52.79 28.86 8.79
CA LEU A 143 -53.89 28.21 8.06
C LEU A 143 -54.93 27.56 8.98
N ARG A 144 -54.65 27.41 10.28
CA ARG A 144 -55.62 26.99 11.27
C ARG A 144 -56.49 28.20 11.66
N PRO A 145 -57.82 28.17 11.38
CA PRO A 145 -58.76 29.22 11.78
C PRO A 145 -58.89 29.32 13.30
#